data_5ab951d7337767b7e1648e6b4b4de976
#
_entry.id   5ab951d7337767b7e1648e6b4b4de976
#
_cell.length_a   1.000
_cell.length_b   1.000
_cell.length_c   1.000
_cell.angle_alpha   90.00
_cell.angle_beta   90.00
_cell.angle_gamma   90.00
#
_symmetry.space_group_name_H-M   'P 1'
#
loop_
_entity.id
_entity.type
_entity.pdbx_description
1 polymer ?
#
loop_
_entity_poly.entity_id
_entity_poly.type
_entity_poly.pdbx_seq_one_letter_code
_entity_poly.pdbx_strand_id
1 'polypeptide(L)'
;MHLGSIYLIVDDFDNSVDFYEKLLEMPVTSKNMNRFAQFVFEGHNISIMNGHFDTDNPDKVVHKGDVSEFMDDLHGIAHAPNTHKFVLNFWDEDLRSEYERIKKLNISKNLTGVKYVCNVSPYYYFQLTDPDDNVIEVTGAYTPREGEFDK
;
A
#
# COMPACT_ATOMS: atom_id res chain seq x y z
N MET A 1 22.22 -11.31 -3.42
CA MET A 1 20.76 -11.26 -3.25
C MET A 1 20.35 -9.79 -3.20
N HIS A 2 19.28 -9.40 -3.90
CA HIS A 2 18.74 -8.05 -3.93
C HIS A 2 17.25 -8.10 -3.68
N LEU A 3 16.67 -7.05 -3.08
CA LEU A 3 15.22 -6.91 -2.98
C LEU A 3 14.65 -6.64 -4.38
N GLY A 4 13.85 -7.56 -4.89
CA GLY A 4 13.24 -7.44 -6.21
C GLY A 4 11.99 -6.55 -6.17
N SER A 5 11.08 -6.85 -5.27
CA SER A 5 9.82 -6.12 -5.10
C SER A 5 9.23 -6.39 -3.71
N ILE A 6 8.46 -5.43 -3.22
CA ILE A 6 7.42 -5.66 -2.21
C ILE A 6 6.11 -5.79 -2.96
N TYR A 7 5.40 -6.90 -2.81
CA TYR A 7 4.08 -7.04 -3.43
C TYR A 7 2.99 -7.37 -2.42
N LEU A 8 1.81 -6.85 -2.69
CA LEU A 8 0.60 -7.01 -1.90
C LEU A 8 -0.35 -7.92 -2.65
N ILE A 9 -0.85 -8.95 -1.99
CA ILE A 9 -1.88 -9.84 -2.53
C ILE A 9 -3.21 -9.21 -2.19
N VAL A 10 -4.01 -8.92 -3.23
CA VAL A 10 -5.23 -8.12 -3.10
C VAL A 10 -6.47 -8.87 -3.57
N ASP A 11 -7.60 -8.49 -2.99
CA ASP A 11 -8.91 -9.06 -3.30
C ASP A 11 -9.51 -8.45 -4.59
N ASP A 12 -9.50 -7.12 -4.70
CA ASP A 12 -9.94 -6.39 -5.89
C ASP A 12 -8.76 -5.72 -6.58
N PHE A 13 -8.26 -6.37 -7.63
CA PHE A 13 -7.05 -5.95 -8.35
C PHE A 13 -7.18 -4.56 -8.99
N ASP A 14 -8.30 -4.31 -9.69
CA ASP A 14 -8.47 -3.06 -10.42
C ASP A 14 -8.65 -1.88 -9.45
N ASN A 15 -9.39 -2.07 -8.36
CA ASN A 15 -9.55 -1.07 -7.32
C ASN A 15 -8.22 -0.77 -6.61
N SER A 16 -7.41 -1.80 -6.34
CA SER A 16 -6.11 -1.63 -5.71
C SER A 16 -5.12 -0.92 -6.65
N VAL A 17 -5.11 -1.25 -7.93
CA VAL A 17 -4.28 -0.54 -8.91
C VAL A 17 -4.67 0.94 -8.99
N ASP A 18 -5.97 1.26 -9.11
CA ASP A 18 -6.47 2.64 -9.11
C ASP A 18 -6.08 3.40 -7.83
N PHE A 19 -6.19 2.76 -6.68
CA PHE A 19 -5.77 3.33 -5.40
C PHE A 19 -4.29 3.74 -5.41
N TYR A 20 -3.39 2.82 -5.81
CA TYR A 20 -1.95 3.08 -5.81
C TYR A 20 -1.53 4.07 -6.91
N GLU A 21 -2.19 4.10 -8.07
CA GLU A 21 -1.98 5.15 -9.08
C GLU A 21 -2.27 6.55 -8.51
N LYS A 22 -3.35 6.69 -7.76
CA LYS A 22 -3.72 7.95 -7.08
C LYS A 22 -2.80 8.29 -5.93
N LEU A 23 -2.46 7.31 -5.09
CA LEU A 23 -1.56 7.51 -3.95
C LEU A 23 -0.16 7.97 -4.41
N LEU A 24 0.42 7.25 -5.38
CA LEU A 24 1.79 7.47 -5.86
C LEU A 24 1.89 8.55 -6.95
N GLU A 25 0.76 9.10 -7.38
CA GLU A 25 0.68 10.11 -8.46
C GLU A 25 1.34 9.67 -9.77
N MET A 26 1.23 8.39 -10.09
CA MET A 26 1.83 7.83 -11.30
C MET A 26 0.97 6.68 -11.86
N PRO A 27 0.99 6.46 -13.17
CA PRO A 27 0.39 5.26 -13.74
C PRO A 27 1.20 4.02 -13.37
N VAL A 28 0.57 2.85 -13.43
CA VAL A 28 1.27 1.59 -13.31
C VAL A 28 2.41 1.50 -14.33
N THR A 29 3.59 1.07 -13.89
CA THR A 29 4.79 1.01 -14.74
C THR A 29 4.73 -0.19 -15.69
N SER A 30 4.25 -1.35 -15.20
CA SER A 30 4.08 -2.55 -16.01
C SER A 30 2.99 -3.46 -15.46
N LYS A 31 2.30 -4.17 -16.34
CA LYS A 31 1.29 -5.17 -15.99
C LYS A 31 1.57 -6.49 -16.73
N ASN A 32 1.36 -7.58 -16.03
CA ASN A 32 1.24 -8.91 -16.62
C ASN A 32 -0.23 -9.32 -16.55
N MET A 33 -0.99 -9.02 -17.61
CA MET A 33 -2.45 -9.18 -17.63
C MET A 33 -3.10 -8.48 -16.43
N ASN A 34 -4.16 -9.04 -15.87
CA ASN A 34 -4.70 -8.63 -14.57
C ASN A 34 -4.22 -9.53 -13.43
N ARG A 35 -3.05 -10.15 -13.60
CA ARG A 35 -2.41 -10.99 -12.59
C ARG A 35 -1.47 -10.19 -11.69
N PHE A 36 -0.67 -9.32 -12.28
CA PHE A 36 0.38 -8.59 -11.57
C PHE A 36 0.57 -7.20 -12.16
N ALA A 37 0.65 -6.20 -11.31
CA ALA A 37 0.96 -4.82 -11.65
C ALA A 37 2.15 -4.35 -10.83
N GLN A 38 3.06 -3.57 -11.44
CA GLN A 38 4.25 -3.06 -10.79
C GLN A 38 4.37 -1.55 -10.96
N PHE A 39 4.71 -0.89 -9.86
CA PHE A 39 5.09 0.51 -9.79
C PHE A 39 6.58 0.60 -9.47
N VAL A 40 7.35 1.24 -10.34
CA VAL A 40 8.73 1.61 -10.07
C VAL A 40 8.70 3.03 -9.47
N PHE A 41 8.74 3.11 -8.15
CA PHE A 41 8.56 4.34 -7.38
C PHE A 41 9.84 4.67 -6.62
N GLU A 42 10.45 5.79 -6.93
CA GLU A 42 11.67 6.29 -6.26
C GLU A 42 12.78 5.23 -6.12
N GLY A 43 12.98 4.43 -7.17
CA GLY A 43 13.99 3.36 -7.17
C GLY A 43 13.58 2.08 -6.45
N HIS A 44 12.34 1.99 -5.97
CA HIS A 44 11.75 0.82 -5.32
C HIS A 44 10.64 0.22 -6.16
N ASN A 45 10.44 -1.08 -6.04
CA ASN A 45 9.36 -1.78 -6.72
C ASN A 45 8.25 -2.11 -5.71
N ILE A 46 7.10 -1.46 -5.89
CA ILE A 46 5.85 -1.78 -5.20
C ILE A 46 4.94 -2.46 -6.20
N SER A 47 4.38 -3.61 -5.85
CA SER A 47 3.62 -4.41 -6.80
C SER A 47 2.31 -4.91 -6.19
N ILE A 48 1.35 -5.17 -7.07
CA ILE A 48 0.02 -5.66 -6.73
C ILE A 48 -0.16 -7.01 -7.41
N MET A 49 -0.47 -8.03 -6.62
CA MET A 49 -0.77 -9.40 -7.07
C MET A 49 -2.26 -9.66 -6.91
N ASN A 50 -2.92 -10.00 -8.01
CA ASN A 50 -4.32 -10.41 -7.97
C ASN A 50 -4.44 -11.80 -7.35
N GLY A 51 -5.05 -11.89 -6.18
CA GLY A 51 -5.25 -13.16 -5.47
C GLY A 51 -6.15 -14.15 -6.21
N HIS A 52 -7.01 -13.69 -7.10
CA HIS A 52 -8.00 -14.53 -7.79
C HIS A 52 -7.60 -14.96 -9.19
N PHE A 53 -6.59 -14.31 -9.80
CA PHE A 53 -6.27 -14.53 -11.22
C PHE A 53 -5.98 -16.00 -11.54
N ASP A 54 -5.18 -16.66 -10.73
CA ASP A 54 -4.73 -18.02 -10.98
C ASP A 54 -5.90 -19.02 -10.87
N THR A 55 -6.80 -18.81 -9.91
CA THR A 55 -8.03 -19.59 -9.73
C THR A 55 -9.03 -19.36 -10.86
N ASP A 56 -9.18 -18.10 -11.30
CA ASP A 56 -10.13 -17.73 -12.35
C ASP A 56 -9.61 -18.06 -13.77
N ASN A 57 -8.30 -18.26 -13.92
CA ASN A 57 -7.65 -18.52 -15.20
C ASN A 57 -6.70 -19.72 -15.16
N PRO A 58 -7.17 -20.93 -14.80
CA PRO A 58 -6.30 -22.09 -14.61
C PRO A 58 -5.55 -22.50 -15.86
N ASP A 59 -6.07 -22.17 -17.04
CA ASP A 59 -5.42 -22.47 -18.34
C ASP A 59 -4.26 -21.52 -18.67
N LYS A 60 -4.12 -20.41 -17.95
CA LYS A 60 -3.11 -19.38 -18.21
C LYS A 60 -1.93 -19.43 -17.25
N VAL A 61 -2.04 -20.20 -16.17
CA VAL A 61 -1.02 -20.29 -15.11
C VAL A 61 -0.69 -21.74 -14.83
N VAL A 62 0.59 -22.08 -14.87
CA VAL A 62 1.08 -23.43 -14.57
C VAL A 62 1.97 -23.39 -13.35
N HIS A 63 1.54 -24.07 -12.29
CA HIS A 63 2.33 -24.27 -11.08
C HIS A 63 3.03 -25.62 -11.13
N LYS A 64 4.32 -25.64 -10.77
CA LYS A 64 5.14 -26.87 -10.68
C LYS A 64 6.11 -26.76 -9.52
N GLY A 65 6.53 -27.90 -9.01
CA GLY A 65 7.49 -27.99 -7.91
C GLY A 65 6.79 -28.15 -6.57
N ASP A 66 7.44 -27.69 -5.51
CA ASP A 66 6.97 -27.82 -4.14
C ASP A 66 5.98 -26.68 -3.81
N VAL A 67 4.73 -26.86 -4.20
CA VAL A 67 3.65 -25.91 -3.97
C VAL A 67 3.12 -26.06 -2.54
N SER A 68 3.06 -24.96 -1.81
CA SER A 68 2.59 -24.91 -0.42
C SER A 68 1.22 -24.26 -0.33
N GLU A 69 0.22 -24.97 0.18
CA GLU A 69 -1.10 -24.38 0.45
C GLU A 69 -1.04 -23.14 1.35
N PHE A 70 -0.09 -23.09 2.26
CA PHE A 70 0.08 -21.95 3.18
C PHE A 70 0.61 -20.69 2.49
N MET A 71 1.50 -20.85 1.50
CA MET A 71 2.19 -19.72 0.86
C MET A 71 1.68 -19.42 -0.55
N ASP A 72 1.10 -20.38 -1.23
CA ASP A 72 0.74 -20.30 -2.64
C ASP A 72 -0.78 -20.26 -2.89
N ASP A 73 -1.61 -20.40 -1.84
CA ASP A 73 -3.05 -20.16 -1.93
C ASP A 73 -3.35 -18.65 -1.96
N LEU A 74 -3.08 -18.02 -3.10
CA LEU A 74 -3.28 -16.59 -3.28
C LEU A 74 -4.75 -16.18 -3.07
N HIS A 75 -5.70 -17.05 -3.45
CA HIS A 75 -7.12 -16.81 -3.26
C HIS A 75 -7.49 -16.76 -1.77
N GLY A 76 -7.05 -17.74 -0.99
CA GLY A 76 -7.27 -17.74 0.46
C GLY A 76 -6.56 -16.60 1.16
N ILE A 77 -5.33 -16.27 0.73
CA ILE A 77 -4.56 -15.14 1.28
C ILE A 77 -5.27 -13.80 1.02
N ALA A 78 -5.81 -13.59 -0.18
CA ALA A 78 -6.53 -12.35 -0.52
C ALA A 78 -7.76 -12.11 0.38
N HIS A 79 -8.42 -13.18 0.84
CA HIS A 79 -9.56 -13.09 1.74
C HIS A 79 -9.19 -13.10 3.24
N ALA A 80 -7.93 -13.37 3.57
CA ALA A 80 -7.50 -13.46 4.96
C ALA A 80 -7.55 -12.09 5.65
N PRO A 81 -7.90 -12.04 6.95
CA PRO A 81 -7.85 -10.79 7.71
C PRO A 81 -6.44 -10.20 7.71
N ASN A 82 -6.32 -8.89 7.48
CA ASN A 82 -5.05 -8.20 7.55
C ASN A 82 -4.59 -8.06 9.02
N THR A 83 -3.34 -8.44 9.30
CA THR A 83 -2.78 -8.40 10.66
C THR A 83 -2.22 -7.04 11.03
N HIS A 84 -2.08 -6.12 10.09
CA HIS A 84 -1.48 -4.77 10.24
C HIS A 84 -0.03 -4.78 10.77
N LYS A 85 0.66 -5.93 10.67
CA LYS A 85 2.07 -6.05 11.08
C LYS A 85 3.05 -5.49 10.06
N PHE A 86 2.59 -5.24 8.84
CA PHE A 86 3.37 -4.65 7.77
C PHE A 86 2.82 -3.24 7.49
N VAL A 87 3.72 -2.27 7.40
CA VAL A 87 3.39 -0.87 7.12
C VAL A 87 4.24 -0.39 5.96
N LEU A 88 3.59 0.17 4.94
CA LEU A 88 4.26 0.95 3.91
C LEU A 88 4.44 2.38 4.42
N ASN A 89 5.69 2.77 4.71
CA ASN A 89 6.01 4.11 5.18
C ASN A 89 6.57 4.95 4.02
N PHE A 90 5.95 6.12 3.80
CA PHE A 90 6.38 7.12 2.83
C PHE A 90 6.83 8.37 3.53
N TRP A 91 7.78 9.07 2.94
CA TRP A 91 8.24 10.37 3.43
C TRP A 91 7.93 11.46 2.41
N ASP A 92 7.45 12.62 2.88
CA ASP A 92 7.12 13.78 2.06
C ASP A 92 7.79 15.07 2.59
N GLU A 93 8.16 15.97 1.70
CA GLU A 93 8.79 17.24 2.07
C GLU A 93 7.82 18.22 2.75
N ASP A 94 6.51 18.09 2.50
CA ASP A 94 5.44 18.90 3.09
C ASP A 94 4.26 18.02 3.51
N LEU A 95 4.37 17.43 4.69
CA LEU A 95 3.37 16.52 5.23
C LEU A 95 1.96 17.13 5.30
N ARG A 96 1.85 18.45 5.52
CA ARG A 96 0.55 19.12 5.59
C ARG A 96 -0.13 19.15 4.23
N SER A 97 0.60 19.54 3.20
CA SER A 97 0.09 19.58 1.82
C SER A 97 -0.26 18.17 1.34
N GLU A 98 0.56 17.17 1.67
CA GLU A 98 0.28 15.78 1.31
C GLU A 98 -0.96 15.24 2.04
N TYR A 99 -1.13 15.55 3.32
CA TYR A 99 -2.35 15.20 4.05
C TYR A 99 -3.61 15.79 3.39
N GLU A 100 -3.59 17.06 3.03
CA GLU A 100 -4.74 17.70 2.37
C GLU A 100 -4.99 17.11 0.96
N ARG A 101 -3.94 16.74 0.23
CA ARG A 101 -4.06 16.02 -1.06
C ARG A 101 -4.78 14.69 -0.88
N ILE A 102 -4.30 13.85 0.02
CA ILE A 102 -4.89 12.51 0.29
C ILE A 102 -6.33 12.64 0.78
N LYS A 103 -6.59 13.58 1.67
CA LYS A 103 -7.94 13.86 2.16
C LYS A 103 -8.90 14.27 1.03
N LYS A 104 -8.46 15.12 0.12
CA LYS A 104 -9.24 15.56 -1.04
C LYS A 104 -9.52 14.42 -2.02
N LEU A 105 -8.57 13.51 -2.22
CA LEU A 105 -8.73 12.33 -3.07
C LEU A 105 -9.80 11.38 -2.54
N ASN A 106 -10.01 11.34 -1.23
CA ASN A 106 -10.99 10.47 -0.57
C ASN A 106 -10.87 8.99 -1.00
N ILE A 107 -9.63 8.50 -1.10
CA ILE A 107 -9.29 7.16 -1.60
C ILE A 107 -9.29 6.08 -0.51
N SER A 108 -9.33 6.48 0.76
CA SER A 108 -9.29 5.55 1.90
C SER A 108 -10.48 5.76 2.82
N LYS A 109 -11.07 4.67 3.30
CA LYS A 109 -12.11 4.70 4.34
C LYS A 109 -11.57 4.99 5.74
N ASN A 110 -10.24 4.85 5.95
CA ASN A 110 -9.58 4.94 7.24
C ASN A 110 -8.42 5.95 7.20
N LEU A 111 -8.70 7.21 6.92
CA LEU A 111 -7.71 8.28 7.00
C LEU A 111 -7.71 8.90 8.40
N THR A 112 -6.55 8.92 9.08
CA THR A 112 -6.37 9.63 10.36
C THR A 112 -6.04 11.11 10.12
N GLY A 113 -6.19 11.94 11.14
CA GLY A 113 -5.53 13.25 11.17
C GLY A 113 -4.02 13.12 11.33
N VAL A 114 -3.29 14.23 11.16
CA VAL A 114 -1.86 14.27 11.49
C VAL A 114 -1.68 14.04 12.98
N LYS A 115 -0.73 13.17 13.32
CA LYS A 115 -0.38 12.76 14.67
C LYS A 115 1.04 13.20 15.00
N TYR A 116 1.32 13.27 16.28
CA TYR A 116 2.62 13.57 16.83
C TYR A 116 3.05 12.51 17.82
N VAL A 117 4.30 12.09 17.73
CA VAL A 117 4.97 11.28 18.75
C VAL A 117 6.40 11.77 18.89
N CYS A 118 6.91 11.75 20.11
CA CYS A 118 8.31 12.09 20.39
C CYS A 118 8.92 11.04 21.31
N ASN A 119 10.02 10.46 20.86
CA ASN A 119 10.89 9.65 21.70
C ASN A 119 12.27 10.33 21.80
N VAL A 120 13.05 10.30 20.72
CA VAL A 120 14.35 10.99 20.64
C VAL A 120 14.20 12.35 19.94
N SER A 121 13.32 12.39 18.93
CA SER A 121 13.01 13.60 18.17
C SER A 121 11.51 13.63 17.83
N PRO A 122 10.96 14.83 17.57
CA PRO A 122 9.59 14.95 17.07
C PRO A 122 9.38 14.15 15.78
N TYR A 123 8.26 13.42 15.74
CA TYR A 123 7.84 12.64 14.57
C TYR A 123 6.37 12.95 14.29
N TYR A 124 6.11 13.43 13.09
CA TYR A 124 4.77 13.77 12.61
C TYR A 124 4.38 12.81 11.50
N TYR A 125 3.16 12.32 11.53
CA TYR A 125 2.68 11.35 10.56
C TYR A 125 1.16 11.31 10.51
N PHE A 126 0.62 10.81 9.42
CA PHE A 126 -0.76 10.35 9.34
C PHE A 126 -0.80 8.95 8.74
N GLN A 127 -1.91 8.26 8.91
CA GLN A 127 -2.08 6.91 8.42
C GLN A 127 -3.39 6.79 7.63
N LEU A 128 -3.36 5.90 6.66
CA LEU A 128 -4.53 5.49 5.91
C LEU A 128 -4.43 3.98 5.62
N THR A 129 -5.50 3.39 5.13
CA THR A 129 -5.47 2.01 4.64
C THR A 129 -5.76 1.97 3.14
N ASP A 130 -5.15 0.99 2.46
CA ASP A 130 -5.53 0.62 1.11
C ASP A 130 -6.85 -0.18 1.11
N PRO A 131 -7.39 -0.60 -0.07
CA PRO A 131 -8.63 -1.36 -0.14
C PRO A 131 -8.63 -2.70 0.62
N ASP A 132 -7.47 -3.31 0.83
CA ASP A 132 -7.27 -4.57 1.56
C ASP A 132 -6.86 -4.38 3.02
N ASP A 133 -7.04 -3.17 3.57
CA ASP A 133 -6.69 -2.78 4.94
C ASP A 133 -5.18 -2.83 5.25
N ASN A 134 -4.31 -2.82 4.23
CA ASN A 134 -2.88 -2.62 4.46
C ASN A 134 -2.63 -1.21 4.98
N VAL A 135 -1.82 -1.11 6.03
CA VAL A 135 -1.52 0.19 6.65
C VAL A 135 -0.47 0.92 5.83
N ILE A 136 -0.79 2.16 5.51
CA ILE A 136 0.11 3.12 4.88
C ILE A 136 0.33 4.25 5.88
N GLU A 137 1.57 4.60 6.12
CA GLU A 137 1.97 5.72 6.95
C GLU A 137 2.73 6.73 6.10
N VAL A 138 2.32 7.99 6.21
CA VAL A 138 3.04 9.09 5.58
C VAL A 138 3.61 9.98 6.67
N THR A 139 4.91 10.20 6.63
CA THR A 139 5.66 11.08 7.52
C THR A 139 6.38 12.14 6.71
N GLY A 140 6.88 13.17 7.37
CA GLY A 140 7.64 14.21 6.65
C GLY A 140 7.89 15.46 7.45
N ALA A 141 8.39 16.48 6.76
CA ALA A 141 8.58 17.79 7.36
C ALA A 141 7.24 18.40 7.75
N TYR A 142 7.14 18.87 8.99
CA TYR A 142 5.92 19.43 9.54
C TYR A 142 6.20 20.54 10.54
N THR A 143 5.52 21.66 10.39
CA THR A 143 5.52 22.74 11.37
C THR A 143 4.12 22.83 11.98
N PRO A 144 3.95 22.45 13.26
CA PRO A 144 2.65 22.53 13.92
C PRO A 144 2.20 23.98 14.08
N ARG A 145 0.88 24.18 14.06
CA ARG A 145 0.29 25.44 14.45
C ARG A 145 0.26 25.52 15.97
N GLU A 146 0.16 26.75 16.49
CA GLU A 146 0.00 26.96 17.94
C GLU A 146 -1.21 26.17 18.47
N GLY A 147 -1.00 25.34 19.49
CA GLY A 147 -2.04 24.54 20.12
C GLY A 147 -2.51 23.30 19.35
N GLU A 148 -1.93 22.97 18.20
CA GLU A 148 -2.40 21.87 17.33
C GLU A 148 -2.38 20.50 18.02
N PHE A 149 -1.45 20.27 18.94
CA PHE A 149 -1.27 19.01 19.65
C PHE A 149 -1.39 19.15 21.19
N ASP A 150 -1.97 20.23 21.69
CA ASP A 150 -2.11 20.51 23.13
C ASP A 150 -3.30 19.77 23.77
N LYS A 151 -3.60 18.55 23.31
CA LYS A 151 -4.71 17.73 23.84
C LYS A 151 -4.20 16.55 24.65
#